data_9aa983272504f541a5745d3d98c3dfd2
#
_entry.id   9aa983272504f541a5745d3d98c3dfd2
#
_cell.length_a   1.000
_cell.length_b   1.000
_cell.length_c   1.000
_cell.angle_alpha   90.00
_cell.angle_beta   90.00
_cell.angle_gamma   90.00
#
_symmetry.space_group_name_H-M   'P 1'
#
loop_
_entity.id
_entity.type
_entity.pdbx_description
1 polymer ?
#
loop_
_entity_poly.entity_id
_entity_poly.type
_entity_poly.pdbx_seq_one_letter_code
_entity_poly.pdbx_strand_id
1 'polypeptide(L)'
;MTRRRFLLLAATLVALNTFFWLAQGGFALPGALIDRFFGPRMIRAEVIVGGPLQVNDFRLDRGVITATALGSITIRERDGTVVTISVTPATQVIAGPRVRDVTQLRPPMRVLVVRKANAPATQIQVEGRLAG
;
A
#
# COMPACT_ATOMS: atom_id res chain seq x y z
N MET A 1 -10.32 -22.60 -20.84
CA MET A 1 -10.02 -21.15 -20.84
C MET A 1 -9.86 -20.67 -22.26
N THR A 2 -10.58 -19.63 -22.67
CA THR A 2 -10.44 -19.11 -24.03
C THR A 2 -9.12 -18.35 -24.19
N ARG A 3 -8.52 -18.42 -25.37
CA ARG A 3 -7.26 -17.73 -25.70
C ARG A 3 -7.29 -16.24 -25.32
N ARG A 4 -8.45 -15.60 -25.47
CA ARG A 4 -8.67 -14.20 -25.12
C ARG A 4 -8.56 -13.95 -23.61
N ARG A 5 -9.09 -14.85 -22.77
CA ARG A 5 -9.01 -14.73 -21.31
C ARG A 5 -7.57 -14.92 -20.81
N PHE A 6 -6.84 -15.83 -21.43
CA PHE A 6 -5.44 -16.05 -21.11
C PHE A 6 -4.59 -14.81 -21.44
N LEU A 7 -4.80 -14.19 -22.61
CA LEU A 7 -4.11 -12.96 -22.99
C LEU A 7 -4.43 -11.79 -22.05
N LEU A 8 -5.66 -11.65 -21.59
CA LEU A 8 -6.06 -10.63 -20.62
C LEU A 8 -5.40 -10.84 -19.26
N LEU A 9 -5.31 -12.08 -18.78
CA LEU A 9 -4.62 -12.41 -17.54
C LEU A 9 -3.12 -12.13 -17.65
N ALA A 10 -2.48 -12.52 -18.73
CA ALA A 10 -1.06 -12.24 -18.96
C ALA A 10 -0.78 -10.74 -19.02
N ALA A 11 -1.60 -9.96 -19.71
CA ALA A 11 -1.48 -8.49 -19.76
C ALA A 11 -1.66 -7.85 -18.38
N THR A 12 -2.58 -8.36 -17.57
CA THR A 12 -2.84 -7.89 -16.22
C THR A 12 -1.64 -8.16 -15.30
N LEU A 13 -1.04 -9.35 -15.37
CA LEU A 13 0.14 -9.71 -14.58
C LEU A 13 1.36 -8.85 -14.96
N VAL A 14 1.57 -8.59 -16.25
CA VAL A 14 2.63 -7.72 -16.75
C VAL A 14 2.43 -6.29 -16.23
N ALA A 15 1.20 -5.77 -16.29
CA ALA A 15 0.89 -4.44 -15.79
C ALA A 15 1.17 -4.32 -14.27
N LEU A 16 0.76 -5.30 -13.47
CA LEU A 16 1.03 -5.33 -12.02
C LEU A 16 2.53 -5.33 -11.74
N ASN A 17 3.29 -6.18 -12.42
CA ASN A 17 4.74 -6.23 -12.27
C ASN A 17 5.40 -4.90 -12.63
N THR A 18 5.00 -4.27 -13.72
CA THR A 18 5.49 -2.96 -14.14
C THR A 18 5.20 -1.89 -13.08
N PHE A 19 4.00 -1.89 -12.49
CA PHE A 19 3.65 -0.94 -11.43
C PHE A 19 4.52 -1.09 -10.19
N PHE A 20 4.81 -2.30 -9.74
CA PHE A 20 5.70 -2.53 -8.60
C PHE A 20 7.14 -2.08 -8.90
N TRP A 21 7.60 -2.23 -10.13
CA TRP A 21 8.89 -1.71 -10.56
C TRP A 21 8.93 -0.18 -10.53
N LEU A 22 7.90 0.48 -11.01
CA LEU A 22 7.77 1.93 -10.98
C LEU A 22 7.68 2.47 -9.54
N ALA A 23 7.02 1.75 -8.64
CA ALA A 23 6.94 2.13 -7.23
C ALA A 23 8.32 2.22 -6.55
N GLN A 24 9.30 1.45 -6.99
CA GLN A 24 10.69 1.55 -6.52
C GLN A 24 11.34 2.87 -6.89
N GLY A 25 10.96 3.46 -8.03
CA GLY A 25 11.43 4.76 -8.50
C GLY A 25 10.73 5.96 -7.85
N GLY A 26 9.90 5.75 -6.82
CA GLY A 26 9.19 6.81 -6.11
C GLY A 26 7.82 7.15 -6.69
N PHE A 27 7.32 6.37 -7.64
CA PHE A 27 5.96 6.53 -8.16
C PHE A 27 4.93 5.92 -7.21
N ALA A 28 3.84 6.64 -6.95
CA ALA A 28 2.76 6.17 -6.11
C ALA A 28 1.95 5.07 -6.82
N LEU A 29 1.61 4.00 -6.09
CA LEU A 29 0.67 3.00 -6.58
C LEU A 29 -0.76 3.56 -6.51
N PRO A 30 -1.51 3.59 -7.63
CA PRO A 30 -2.90 4.00 -7.59
C PRO A 30 -3.74 3.07 -6.72
N GLY A 31 -4.52 3.62 -5.78
CA GLY A 31 -5.40 2.85 -4.90
C GLY A 31 -6.41 1.99 -5.67
N ALA A 32 -6.90 2.50 -6.81
CA ALA A 32 -7.80 1.77 -7.67
C ALA A 32 -7.20 0.45 -8.22
N LEU A 33 -5.89 0.42 -8.48
CA LEU A 33 -5.19 -0.79 -8.91
C LEU A 33 -5.09 -1.80 -7.77
N ILE A 34 -4.76 -1.34 -6.58
CA ILE A 34 -4.68 -2.20 -5.40
C ILE A 34 -6.04 -2.84 -5.14
N ASP A 35 -7.12 -2.06 -5.18
CA ASP A 35 -8.47 -2.58 -5.00
C ASP A 35 -8.89 -3.55 -6.09
N ARG A 36 -8.45 -3.32 -7.33
CA ARG A 36 -8.75 -4.20 -8.45
C ARG A 36 -8.07 -5.57 -8.32
N PHE A 37 -6.84 -5.61 -7.84
CA PHE A 37 -6.08 -6.86 -7.73
C PHE A 37 -6.34 -7.61 -6.43
N PHE A 38 -6.49 -6.91 -5.34
CA PHE A 38 -6.62 -7.51 -4.00
C PHE A 38 -8.02 -7.41 -3.43
N GLY A 39 -8.87 -6.55 -4.03
CA GLY A 39 -10.24 -6.30 -3.57
C GLY A 39 -10.32 -5.35 -2.38
N PRO A 40 -11.52 -4.81 -2.12
CA PRO A 40 -11.73 -3.81 -1.05
C PRO A 40 -11.69 -4.40 0.36
N ARG A 41 -11.70 -5.72 0.49
CA ARG A 41 -11.66 -6.43 1.78
C ARG A 41 -10.27 -6.92 2.16
N MET A 42 -9.26 -6.66 1.35
CA MET A 42 -7.89 -7.03 1.69
C MET A 42 -7.49 -6.41 3.02
N ILE A 43 -6.95 -7.23 3.90
CA ILE A 43 -6.41 -6.79 5.21
C ILE A 43 -4.92 -6.53 5.08
N ARG A 44 -4.20 -7.50 4.54
CA ARG A 44 -2.77 -7.40 4.24
C ARG A 44 -2.42 -8.26 3.04
N ALA A 45 -1.32 -7.92 2.41
CA ALA A 45 -0.76 -8.70 1.31
C ALA A 45 0.77 -8.62 1.33
N GLU A 46 1.39 -9.65 0.86
CA GLU A 46 2.82 -9.67 0.57
C GLU A 46 2.99 -10.02 -0.90
N VAL A 47 3.76 -9.20 -1.61
CA VAL A 47 4.04 -9.40 -3.04
C VAL A 47 5.53 -9.46 -3.24
N ILE A 48 6.00 -10.61 -3.68
CA ILE A 48 7.41 -10.84 -3.95
C ILE A 48 7.61 -10.78 -5.46
N VAL A 49 8.44 -9.84 -5.90
CA VAL A 49 8.74 -9.61 -7.30
C VAL A 49 10.20 -9.97 -7.56
N GLY A 50 10.41 -11.00 -8.38
CA GLY A 50 11.75 -11.38 -8.84
C GLY A 50 12.22 -10.50 -9.98
N GLY A 51 13.38 -9.87 -9.81
CA GLY A 51 14.07 -9.15 -10.87
C GLY A 51 15.36 -9.87 -11.27
N PRO A 52 16.02 -9.42 -12.37
CA PRO A 52 17.24 -10.09 -12.85
C PRO A 52 18.41 -10.01 -11.88
N LEU A 53 18.44 -9.03 -10.97
CA LEU A 53 19.52 -8.80 -10.03
C LEU A 53 19.11 -8.82 -8.57
N GLN A 54 17.80 -8.76 -8.26
CA GLN A 54 17.30 -8.70 -6.89
C GLN A 54 15.85 -9.15 -6.80
N VAL A 55 15.47 -9.58 -5.60
CA VAL A 55 14.09 -9.88 -5.24
C VAL A 55 13.54 -8.72 -4.40
N ASN A 56 12.36 -8.25 -4.72
CA ASN A 56 11.67 -7.21 -3.97
C ASN A 56 10.46 -7.79 -3.25
N ASP A 57 10.40 -7.56 -1.95
CA ASP A 57 9.31 -7.96 -1.08
C ASP A 57 8.52 -6.69 -0.70
N PHE A 58 7.30 -6.59 -1.20
CA PHE A 58 6.38 -5.51 -0.87
C PHE A 58 5.33 -6.01 0.10
N ARG A 59 5.10 -5.26 1.15
CA ARG A 59 4.04 -5.51 2.14
C ARG A 59 3.01 -4.42 2.09
N LEU A 60 1.76 -4.82 2.03
CA LEU A 60 0.60 -3.96 2.05
C LEU A 60 -0.21 -4.28 3.31
N ASP A 61 -0.47 -3.28 4.11
CA ASP A 61 -1.27 -3.39 5.33
C ASP A 61 -2.38 -2.36 5.30
N ARG A 62 -3.61 -2.80 5.58
CA ARG A 62 -4.78 -1.92 5.65
C ARG A 62 -5.36 -1.94 7.06
N GLY A 63 -5.55 -0.77 7.61
CA GLY A 63 -6.10 -0.69 8.95
C GLY A 63 -6.47 0.73 9.36
N VAL A 64 -6.83 0.87 10.62
CA VAL A 64 -7.17 2.15 11.23
C VAL A 64 -6.00 2.59 12.12
N ILE A 65 -5.56 3.83 11.97
CA ILE A 65 -4.53 4.41 12.85
C ILE A 65 -5.11 4.50 14.26
N THR A 66 -4.42 3.88 15.22
CA THR A 66 -4.79 3.92 16.63
C THR A 66 -3.87 4.82 17.45
N ALA A 67 -2.64 5.01 17.00
CA ALA A 67 -1.67 5.88 17.65
C ALA A 67 -0.65 6.39 16.63
N THR A 68 -0.09 7.55 16.91
CA THR A 68 1.01 8.13 16.16
C THR A 68 2.12 8.53 17.12
N ALA A 69 3.35 8.36 16.68
CA ALA A 69 4.54 8.81 17.40
C ALA A 69 5.50 9.46 16.40
N LEU A 70 6.55 10.10 16.91
CA LEU A 70 7.57 10.63 16.02
C LEU A 70 8.23 9.49 15.23
N GLY A 71 8.07 9.53 13.91
CA GLY A 71 8.64 8.54 13.01
C GLY A 71 7.93 7.19 12.95
N SER A 72 6.72 7.06 13.51
CA SER A 72 5.94 5.83 13.40
C SER A 72 4.43 6.06 13.50
N ILE A 73 3.68 5.13 12.91
CA ILE A 73 2.23 5.01 13.10
C ILE A 73 1.91 3.60 13.55
N THR A 74 0.89 3.47 14.39
CA THR A 74 0.34 2.17 14.79
C THR A 74 -1.03 2.02 14.18
N ILE A 75 -1.24 0.94 13.46
CA ILE A 75 -2.53 0.62 12.85
C ILE A 75 -3.09 -0.66 13.44
N ARG A 76 -4.40 -0.73 13.53
CA ARG A 76 -5.12 -1.95 13.84
C ARG A 76 -5.84 -2.43 12.59
N GLU A 77 -5.49 -3.61 12.14
CA GLU A 77 -6.09 -4.26 11.01
C GLU A 77 -7.47 -4.83 11.36
N ARG A 78 -8.26 -5.16 10.37
CA ARG A 78 -9.64 -5.61 10.54
C ARG A 78 -9.75 -6.91 11.34
N ASP A 79 -8.75 -7.77 11.28
CA ASP A 79 -8.66 -9.02 12.04
C ASP A 79 -8.18 -8.83 13.49
N GLY A 80 -7.94 -7.60 13.93
CA GLY A 80 -7.47 -7.26 15.26
C GLY A 80 -5.95 -7.19 15.38
N THR A 81 -5.18 -7.55 14.37
CA THR A 81 -3.72 -7.45 14.38
C THR A 81 -3.29 -5.99 14.48
N VAL A 82 -2.36 -5.73 15.38
CA VAL A 82 -1.78 -4.39 15.59
C VAL A 82 -0.37 -4.37 15.03
N VAL A 83 -0.09 -3.40 14.18
CA VAL A 83 1.22 -3.24 13.51
C VAL A 83 1.71 -1.83 13.71
N THR A 84 2.97 -1.69 14.12
CA THR A 84 3.67 -0.41 14.18
C THR A 84 4.60 -0.29 12.98
N ILE A 85 4.42 0.78 12.22
CA ILE A 85 5.11 0.98 10.94
C ILE A 85 5.90 2.27 11.01
N SER A 86 7.19 2.19 10.69
CA SER A 86 8.04 3.37 10.62
C SER A 86 7.65 4.24 9.42
N VAL A 87 7.66 5.54 9.63
CA VAL A 87 7.44 6.54 8.59
C VAL A 87 8.59 7.55 8.60
N THR A 88 8.89 8.11 7.44
CA THR A 88 9.95 9.11 7.28
C THR A 88 9.39 10.32 6.52
N PRO A 89 10.11 11.45 6.48
CA PRO A 89 9.70 12.57 5.62
C PRO A 89 9.61 12.20 4.13
N ALA A 90 10.29 11.12 3.71
CA ALA A 90 10.22 10.61 2.34
C ALA A 90 8.98 9.76 2.06
N THR A 91 8.24 9.35 3.10
CA THR A 91 6.99 8.58 2.94
C THR A 91 5.96 9.45 2.22
N GLN A 92 5.45 8.96 1.08
CA GLN A 92 4.38 9.62 0.36
C GLN A 92 3.04 9.40 1.05
N VAL A 93 2.30 10.48 1.32
CA VAL A 93 0.95 10.41 1.88
C VAL A 93 -0.04 10.91 0.85
N ILE A 94 -0.99 10.05 0.47
CA ILE A 94 -1.99 10.37 -0.54
C ILE A 94 -3.37 10.33 0.11
N ALA A 95 -4.09 11.45 0.02
CA ALA A 95 -5.45 11.56 0.53
C ALA A 95 -6.34 12.17 -0.55
N GLY A 96 -7.05 11.32 -1.31
CA GLY A 96 -7.79 11.75 -2.49
C GLY A 96 -6.83 12.32 -3.55
N PRO A 97 -7.16 13.44 -4.20
CA PRO A 97 -6.29 14.07 -5.20
C PRO A 97 -5.11 14.85 -4.60
N ARG A 98 -5.02 14.97 -3.28
CA ARG A 98 -3.98 15.74 -2.60
C ARG A 98 -2.97 14.82 -1.94
N VAL A 99 -1.70 15.14 -2.10
CA VAL A 99 -0.62 14.56 -1.31
C VAL A 99 -0.55 15.34 0.00
N ARG A 100 -0.55 14.63 1.13
CA ARG A 100 -0.41 15.20 2.47
C ARG A 100 0.89 14.74 3.11
N ASP A 101 1.30 15.47 4.14
CA ASP A 101 2.48 15.13 4.94
C ASP A 101 2.16 14.04 5.97
N VAL A 102 3.16 13.23 6.32
CA VAL A 102 3.07 12.24 7.38
C VAL A 102 2.68 12.83 8.74
N THR A 103 3.01 14.08 9.01
CA THR A 103 2.66 14.79 10.24
C THR A 103 1.15 15.02 10.41
N GLN A 104 0.39 14.89 9.33
CA GLN A 104 -1.08 15.06 9.34
C GLN A 104 -1.83 13.75 9.61
N LEU A 105 -1.12 12.62 9.66
CA LEU A 105 -1.71 11.33 9.99
C LEU A 105 -2.10 11.30 11.47
N ARG A 106 -3.31 10.85 11.74
CA ARG A 106 -3.85 10.79 13.11
C ARG A 106 -4.98 9.77 13.23
N PRO A 107 -5.23 9.24 14.45
CA PRO A 107 -6.41 8.43 14.67
C PRO A 107 -7.71 9.24 14.41
N PRO A 108 -8.79 8.63 13.94
CA PRO A 108 -8.95 7.25 13.51
C PRO A 108 -8.91 7.07 11.98
N MET A 109 -7.96 7.67 11.31
CA MET A 109 -7.85 7.57 9.86
C MET A 109 -7.66 6.11 9.42
N ARG A 110 -8.39 5.71 8.38
CA ARG A 110 -8.19 4.44 7.72
C ARG A 110 -7.13 4.62 6.64
N VAL A 111 -6.15 3.73 6.63
CA VAL A 111 -5.01 3.82 5.72
C VAL A 111 -4.67 2.50 5.08
N LEU A 112 -4.10 2.57 3.90
CA LEU A 112 -3.40 1.49 3.23
C LEU A 112 -1.92 1.85 3.17
N VAL A 113 -1.07 1.03 3.77
CA VAL A 113 0.36 1.27 3.87
C VAL A 113 1.10 0.33 2.94
N VAL A 114 2.00 0.87 2.13
CA VAL A 114 2.91 0.12 1.27
C VAL A 114 4.33 0.29 1.77
N ARG A 115 5.04 -0.81 1.99
CA ARG A 115 6.44 -0.82 2.42
C ARG A 115 7.22 -1.96 1.77
N LYS A 116 8.53 -1.84 1.71
CA LYS A 116 9.43 -2.93 1.34
C LYS A 116 9.82 -3.71 2.58
N ALA A 117 9.43 -4.99 2.65
CA ALA A 117 9.70 -5.84 3.80
C ALA A 117 9.39 -5.09 5.12
N ASN A 118 10.36 -4.95 6.01
CA ASN A 118 10.23 -4.23 7.28
C ASN A 118 10.79 -2.80 7.24
N ALA A 119 11.11 -2.30 6.06
CA ALA A 119 11.58 -0.92 5.89
C ALA A 119 10.48 0.10 6.21
N PRO A 120 10.82 1.39 6.39
CA PRO A 120 9.82 2.44 6.54
C PRO A 120 8.83 2.47 5.37
N ALA A 121 7.60 2.89 5.64
CA ALA A 121 6.58 3.00 4.61
C ALA A 121 7.04 3.88 3.45
N THR A 122 6.84 3.40 2.23
CA THR A 122 7.09 4.18 1.01
C THR A 122 5.89 5.04 0.67
N GLN A 123 4.70 4.53 0.95
CA GLN A 123 3.44 5.18 0.60
C GLN A 123 2.37 4.85 1.64
N ILE A 124 1.58 5.86 1.99
CA ILE A 124 0.38 5.71 2.81
C ILE A 124 -0.78 6.36 2.07
N GLN A 125 -1.80 5.57 1.75
CA GLN A 125 -3.03 6.08 1.18
C GLN A 125 -4.08 6.22 2.28
N VAL A 126 -4.62 7.41 2.45
CA VAL A 126 -5.77 7.63 3.35
C VAL A 126 -7.04 7.23 2.60
N GLU A 127 -7.69 6.18 3.07
CA GLU A 127 -8.92 5.64 2.50
C GLU A 127 -10.13 6.30 3.14
N GLY A 128 -10.75 7.21 2.43
CA GLY A 128 -12.03 7.78 2.81
C GLY A 128 -12.11 8.39 4.23
N ARG A 129 -12.89 9.42 4.41
CA ARG A 129 -13.36 9.77 5.75
C ARG A 129 -14.33 8.67 6.17
N LEU A 130 -14.07 8.04 7.31
CA LEU A 130 -15.19 7.52 8.05
C LEU A 130 -16.16 8.69 8.19
N ALA A 131 -17.32 8.60 7.56
CA ALA A 131 -18.37 9.55 7.81
C ALA A 131 -18.56 9.59 9.32
N GLY A 132 -18.15 10.71 9.89
CA GLY A 132 -18.32 10.96 11.32
C GLY A 132 -19.81 11.07 11.66
#